data_6f486b56f5c1ecd6c9d1cf837a65609b
#
_entry.id   6f486b56f5c1ecd6c9d1cf837a65609b
#
_cell.length_a   1.000
_cell.length_b   1.000
_cell.length_c   1.000
_cell.angle_alpha   90.00
_cell.angle_beta   90.00
_cell.angle_gamma   90.00
#
_symmetry.space_group_name_H-M   'P 1'
#
loop_
_entity.id
_entity.type
_entity.pdbx_description
1 polymer ?
#
loop_
_entity_poly.entity_id
_entity_poly.type
_entity_poly.pdbx_seq_one_letter_code
_entity_poly.pdbx_strand_id
1 'polypeptide(L)'
;LPCHFFRFWSLLTTGMNTKQGAAIHRKHHARCETPEDPHSPQVLGLKKVLWQGAELYRSACKDQSIMDKFGHGTPDDWLENNIYTPRNGQGIFLMLAIDLILFGPAGLAIWAVQMVWIPFWAAGVVNGIGHYWGYRNFENEDAATNLVPWGILIGGEELHNNHHTFGTSAKLSYKWYEFDIGWMYIRMLEIVGLAKVRRVAPHLALGEGQPAAPLAADTLQTIITNRYAVAAQYARQLKSDDASEIERLLKSAKLPDFHGIHLPRKMKIWLKQDAKDTPECDRVALDTLLAHSDKLHTIYTMRQELTRLWERSSRSRDELLHDL
;
A
#
# COMPACT_ATOMS: atom_id res chain seq x y z
N LEU A 1 -10.21 25.27 12.48
CA LEU A 1 -11.55 24.77 12.82
C LEU A 1 -11.74 23.27 12.49
N PRO A 2 -11.53 22.76 11.26
CA PRO A 2 -11.76 21.34 10.96
C PRO A 2 -10.96 20.38 11.87
N CYS A 3 -9.69 20.67 12.14
CA CYS A 3 -8.87 19.82 13.02
C CYS A 3 -9.47 19.70 14.43
N HIS A 4 -10.04 20.78 14.99
CA HIS A 4 -10.70 20.71 16.29
C HIS A 4 -11.99 19.90 16.26
N PHE A 5 -12.76 19.98 15.18
CA PHE A 5 -13.95 19.16 14.99
C PHE A 5 -13.60 17.67 15.03
N PHE A 6 -12.59 17.23 14.26
CA PHE A 6 -12.17 15.84 14.24
C PHE A 6 -11.57 15.37 15.58
N ARG A 7 -10.79 16.21 16.26
CA ARG A 7 -10.23 15.88 17.59
C ARG A 7 -11.33 15.73 18.64
N PHE A 8 -12.32 16.64 18.64
CA PHE A 8 -13.47 16.56 19.53
C PHE A 8 -14.30 15.30 19.24
N TRP A 9 -14.53 15.00 17.97
CA TRP A 9 -15.25 13.81 17.57
C TRP A 9 -14.49 12.52 17.97
N SER A 10 -13.20 12.48 17.79
CA SER A 10 -12.33 11.38 18.24
C SER A 10 -12.38 11.19 19.76
N LEU A 11 -12.41 12.28 20.54
CA LEU A 11 -12.59 12.23 21.99
C LEU A 11 -13.92 11.54 22.37
N LEU A 12 -15.02 11.88 21.70
CA LEU A 12 -16.35 11.34 21.99
C LEU A 12 -16.48 9.86 21.61
N THR A 13 -15.93 9.48 20.45
CA THR A 13 -16.18 8.17 19.84
C THR A 13 -15.17 7.10 20.24
N THR A 14 -13.94 7.47 20.55
CA THR A 14 -12.87 6.52 20.86
C THR A 14 -12.15 6.78 22.18
N GLY A 15 -12.22 8.00 22.71
CA GLY A 15 -11.38 8.44 23.82
C GLY A 15 -9.89 8.39 23.48
N MET A 16 -9.51 8.42 22.19
CA MET A 16 -8.14 8.29 21.74
C MET A 16 -7.39 9.62 21.90
N ASN A 17 -6.21 9.56 22.49
CA ASN A 17 -5.27 10.68 22.51
C ASN A 17 -4.59 10.80 21.14
N THR A 18 -4.60 12.00 20.55
CA THR A 18 -4.06 12.26 19.21
C THR A 18 -2.59 11.87 19.09
N LYS A 19 -1.77 12.17 20.10
CA LYS A 19 -0.34 11.83 20.11
C LYS A 19 -0.14 10.32 20.17
N GLN A 20 -0.88 9.62 21.03
CA GLN A 20 -0.80 8.17 21.16
C GLN A 20 -1.20 7.47 19.87
N GLY A 21 -2.34 7.84 19.28
CA GLY A 21 -2.80 7.28 18.01
C GLY A 21 -1.78 7.44 16.90
N ALA A 22 -1.28 8.67 16.71
CA ALA A 22 -0.29 8.96 15.68
C ALA A 22 1.05 8.24 15.91
N ALA A 23 1.52 8.18 17.17
CA ALA A 23 2.78 7.54 17.50
C ALA A 23 2.76 6.03 17.28
N ILE A 24 1.70 5.35 17.73
CA ILE A 24 1.56 3.90 17.56
C ILE A 24 1.41 3.54 16.08
N HIS A 25 0.61 4.28 15.33
CA HIS A 25 0.44 4.07 13.89
C HIS A 25 1.76 4.27 13.11
N ARG A 26 2.51 5.32 13.41
CA ARG A 26 3.82 5.56 12.80
C ARG A 26 4.86 4.51 13.19
N LYS A 27 4.82 4.01 14.42
CA LYS A 27 5.67 2.88 14.83
C LYS A 27 5.35 1.63 14.04
N HIS A 28 4.06 1.33 13.86
CA HIS A 28 3.61 0.22 13.03
C HIS A 28 4.18 0.32 11.61
N HIS A 29 3.99 1.45 10.90
CA HIS A 29 4.58 1.64 9.58
C HIS A 29 6.11 1.52 9.53
N ALA A 30 6.80 2.02 10.57
CA ALA A 30 8.26 2.01 10.62
C ALA A 30 8.85 0.65 11.00
N ARG A 31 8.09 -0.24 11.63
CA ARG A 31 8.51 -1.53 12.17
C ARG A 31 7.53 -2.65 11.83
N CYS A 32 6.81 -2.47 10.74
CA CYS A 32 5.80 -3.42 10.31
C CYS A 32 6.37 -4.84 10.25
N GLU A 33 5.63 -5.80 10.84
CA GLU A 33 5.95 -7.24 10.85
C GLU A 33 7.26 -7.64 11.52
N THR A 34 7.79 -6.75 12.35
CA THR A 34 8.92 -7.07 13.25
C THR A 34 8.40 -7.35 14.68
N PRO A 35 9.23 -7.92 15.56
CA PRO A 35 8.88 -8.07 16.98
C PRO A 35 8.58 -6.74 17.70
N GLU A 36 8.99 -5.61 17.14
CA GLU A 36 8.72 -4.26 17.66
C GLU A 36 7.36 -3.71 17.22
N ASP A 37 6.69 -4.35 16.26
CA ASP A 37 5.37 -3.95 15.76
C ASP A 37 4.31 -4.14 16.85
N PRO A 38 3.55 -3.10 17.22
CA PRO A 38 2.54 -3.21 18.28
C PRO A 38 1.44 -4.24 18.02
N HIS A 39 1.15 -4.55 16.76
CA HIS A 39 -0.03 -5.35 16.39
C HIS A 39 0.12 -6.18 15.12
N SER A 40 1.35 -6.62 14.78
CA SER A 40 1.55 -7.49 13.62
C SER A 40 0.86 -8.85 13.78
N PRO A 41 -0.05 -9.25 12.87
CA PRO A 41 -0.63 -10.58 12.87
C PRO A 41 0.37 -11.68 12.46
N GLN A 42 1.43 -11.31 11.73
CA GLN A 42 2.49 -12.23 11.35
C GLN A 42 3.34 -12.65 12.57
N VAL A 43 3.52 -11.75 13.54
CA VAL A 43 4.29 -11.99 14.75
C VAL A 43 3.42 -12.52 15.90
N LEU A 44 2.26 -11.88 16.12
CA LEU A 44 1.40 -12.16 17.27
C LEU A 44 0.31 -13.21 16.99
N GLY A 45 0.09 -13.51 15.73
CA GLY A 45 -1.00 -14.35 15.23
C GLY A 45 -2.29 -13.58 14.97
N LEU A 46 -2.95 -13.91 13.85
CA LEU A 46 -4.16 -13.23 13.38
C LEU A 46 -5.27 -13.19 14.45
N LYS A 47 -5.55 -14.31 15.11
CA LYS A 47 -6.61 -14.39 16.12
C LYS A 47 -6.40 -13.42 17.28
N LYS A 48 -5.16 -13.25 17.72
CA LYS A 48 -4.83 -12.33 18.81
C LYS A 48 -5.05 -10.88 18.39
N VAL A 49 -4.54 -10.48 17.21
CA VAL A 49 -4.70 -9.12 16.73
C VAL A 49 -6.18 -8.80 16.46
N LEU A 50 -6.91 -9.73 15.85
CA LEU A 50 -8.34 -9.53 15.52
C LEU A 50 -9.20 -9.28 16.78
N TRP A 51 -8.98 -10.04 17.86
CA TRP A 51 -9.85 -9.98 19.05
C TRP A 51 -9.29 -9.13 20.18
N GLN A 52 -7.99 -8.90 20.23
CA GLN A 52 -7.30 -8.16 21.29
C GLN A 52 -6.57 -6.90 20.75
N GLY A 53 -6.94 -6.41 19.56
CA GLY A 53 -6.31 -5.23 18.95
C GLY A 53 -6.37 -3.99 19.85
N ALA A 54 -7.49 -3.78 20.53
CA ALA A 54 -7.64 -2.67 21.48
C ALA A 54 -6.73 -2.79 22.71
N GLU A 55 -6.54 -4.01 23.23
CA GLU A 55 -5.64 -4.29 24.35
C GLU A 55 -4.18 -4.11 23.94
N LEU A 56 -3.82 -4.56 22.73
CA LEU A 56 -2.49 -4.34 22.16
C LEU A 56 -2.20 -2.85 22.00
N TYR A 57 -3.15 -2.09 21.47
CA TYR A 57 -3.05 -0.63 21.39
C TYR A 57 -2.85 0.00 22.78
N ARG A 58 -3.69 -0.33 23.77
CA ARG A 58 -3.58 0.18 25.14
C ARG A 58 -2.25 -0.20 25.79
N SER A 59 -1.73 -1.37 25.51
CA SER A 59 -0.41 -1.80 25.97
C SER A 59 0.69 -0.93 25.38
N ALA A 60 0.65 -0.68 24.06
CA ALA A 60 1.60 0.19 23.37
C ALA A 60 1.55 1.64 23.85
N CYS A 61 0.37 2.15 24.27
CA CYS A 61 0.21 3.49 24.84
C CYS A 61 1.00 3.70 26.13
N LYS A 62 1.36 2.64 26.85
CA LYS A 62 2.13 2.72 28.12
C LYS A 62 3.62 2.89 27.88
N ASP A 63 4.09 2.64 26.67
CA ASP A 63 5.50 2.76 26.32
C ASP A 63 5.84 4.21 25.93
N GLN A 64 6.44 4.95 26.86
CA GLN A 64 6.83 6.35 26.65
C GLN A 64 7.83 6.52 25.51
N SER A 65 8.69 5.52 25.26
CA SER A 65 9.66 5.58 24.16
C SER A 65 9.01 5.68 22.79
N ILE A 66 7.82 5.10 22.62
CA ILE A 66 7.02 5.24 21.40
C ILE A 66 6.54 6.68 21.23
N MET A 67 6.05 7.27 22.31
CA MET A 67 5.54 8.65 22.30
C MET A 67 6.65 9.66 21.99
N ASP A 68 7.83 9.45 22.54
CA ASP A 68 8.99 10.33 22.36
C ASP A 68 9.54 10.22 20.92
N LYS A 69 9.64 9.00 20.40
CA LYS A 69 10.23 8.75 19.07
C LYS A 69 9.28 9.06 17.92
N PHE A 70 8.00 8.67 18.04
CA PHE A 70 7.04 8.71 16.93
C PHE A 70 5.93 9.75 17.10
N GLY A 71 5.78 10.35 18.28
CA GLY A 71 4.71 11.32 18.58
C GLY A 71 5.00 12.76 18.13
N HIS A 72 6.07 13.01 17.38
CA HIS A 72 6.47 14.35 16.93
C HIS A 72 5.44 14.95 15.94
N GLY A 73 5.30 16.30 15.96
CA GLY A 73 4.43 17.04 15.04
C GLY A 73 2.93 16.81 15.25
N THR A 74 2.52 16.18 16.36
CA THR A 74 1.14 16.11 16.80
C THR A 74 0.74 17.41 17.49
N PRO A 75 -0.57 17.76 17.54
CA PRO A 75 -1.01 18.97 18.24
C PRO A 75 -0.54 19.01 19.70
N ASP A 76 0.01 20.16 20.09
CA ASP A 76 0.47 20.47 21.46
C ASP A 76 -0.08 21.85 21.85
N ASP A 77 -1.40 22.02 21.73
CA ASP A 77 -2.10 23.24 22.08
C ASP A 77 -2.80 23.14 23.44
N TRP A 78 -3.32 24.28 23.93
CA TRP A 78 -4.01 24.34 25.22
C TRP A 78 -5.19 23.37 25.31
N LEU A 79 -5.95 23.17 24.23
CA LEU A 79 -7.08 22.23 24.20
C LEU A 79 -6.60 20.78 24.34
N GLU A 80 -5.52 20.41 23.66
CA GLU A 80 -4.95 19.09 23.79
C GLU A 80 -4.52 18.78 25.21
N ASN A 81 -3.78 19.72 25.81
CA ASN A 81 -3.15 19.53 27.12
C ASN A 81 -4.13 19.63 28.30
N ASN A 82 -5.22 20.39 28.15
CA ASN A 82 -6.16 20.64 29.26
C ASN A 82 -7.52 19.97 29.09
N ILE A 83 -7.90 19.61 27.87
CA ILE A 83 -9.22 19.02 27.58
C ILE A 83 -9.10 17.62 27.00
N TYR A 84 -8.48 17.46 25.83
CA TYR A 84 -8.54 16.19 25.12
C TYR A 84 -7.73 15.09 25.82
N THR A 85 -6.47 15.33 26.11
CA THR A 85 -5.60 14.36 26.74
C THR A 85 -6.05 13.97 28.15
N PRO A 86 -6.27 14.89 29.11
CA PRO A 86 -6.61 14.50 30.48
C PRO A 86 -8.05 14.00 30.63
N ARG A 87 -8.94 14.26 29.67
CA ARG A 87 -10.35 13.89 29.72
C ARG A 87 -10.77 12.86 28.67
N ASN A 88 -9.83 12.14 28.09
CA ASN A 88 -10.10 11.18 27.03
C ASN A 88 -11.17 10.14 27.41
N GLY A 89 -11.12 9.56 28.63
CA GLY A 89 -12.14 8.66 29.13
C GLY A 89 -13.51 9.33 29.37
N GLN A 90 -13.51 10.61 29.78
CA GLN A 90 -14.75 11.36 30.03
C GLN A 90 -15.53 11.64 28.73
N GLY A 91 -14.83 11.76 27.59
CA GLY A 91 -15.46 11.92 26.28
C GLY A 91 -16.39 10.77 25.93
N ILE A 92 -16.01 9.56 26.25
CA ILE A 92 -16.81 8.34 26.03
C ILE A 92 -18.11 8.38 26.84
N PHE A 93 -18.05 8.82 28.10
CA PHE A 93 -19.25 8.98 28.95
C PHE A 93 -20.12 10.16 28.50
N LEU A 94 -19.51 11.24 28.00
CA LEU A 94 -20.26 12.34 27.41
C LEU A 94 -21.02 11.88 26.17
N MET A 95 -20.44 11.03 25.33
CA MET A 95 -21.13 10.42 24.18
C MET A 95 -22.33 9.58 24.63
N LEU A 96 -22.14 8.75 25.67
CA LEU A 96 -23.25 7.99 26.27
C LEU A 96 -24.37 8.90 26.72
N ALA A 97 -24.06 10.00 27.41
CA ALA A 97 -25.08 10.96 27.86
C ALA A 97 -25.84 11.61 26.70
N ILE A 98 -25.11 11.97 25.62
CA ILE A 98 -25.73 12.52 24.39
C ILE A 98 -26.66 11.48 23.75
N ASP A 99 -26.23 10.25 23.59
CA ASP A 99 -27.06 9.19 23.00
C ASP A 99 -28.30 8.89 23.84
N LEU A 100 -28.20 8.87 25.19
CA LEU A 100 -29.34 8.69 26.07
C LEU A 100 -30.34 9.87 26.02
N ILE A 101 -29.83 11.08 25.89
CA ILE A 101 -30.71 12.29 25.76
C ILE A 101 -31.45 12.27 24.42
N LEU A 102 -30.76 11.90 23.34
CA LEU A 102 -31.34 11.93 21.99
C LEU A 102 -32.28 10.73 21.70
N PHE A 103 -31.92 9.55 22.21
CA PHE A 103 -32.60 8.30 21.84
C PHE A 103 -33.19 7.54 23.03
N GLY A 104 -33.14 8.10 24.24
CA GLY A 104 -33.63 7.43 25.45
C GLY A 104 -32.89 6.11 25.72
N PRO A 105 -33.56 5.06 26.23
CA PRO A 105 -32.92 3.77 26.52
C PRO A 105 -32.25 3.12 25.31
N ALA A 106 -32.73 3.38 24.09
CA ALA A 106 -32.09 2.89 22.86
C ALA A 106 -30.68 3.49 22.65
N GLY A 107 -30.42 4.68 23.20
CA GLY A 107 -29.11 5.33 23.19
C GLY A 107 -28.01 4.49 23.80
N LEU A 108 -28.33 3.63 24.78
CA LEU A 108 -27.32 2.69 25.34
C LEU A 108 -26.84 1.67 24.30
N ALA A 109 -27.76 1.13 23.49
CA ALA A 109 -27.41 0.19 22.43
C ALA A 109 -26.60 0.88 21.31
N ILE A 110 -26.99 2.10 20.92
CA ILE A 110 -26.28 2.92 19.93
C ILE A 110 -24.85 3.17 20.41
N TRP A 111 -24.70 3.66 21.63
CA TRP A 111 -23.40 3.90 22.23
C TRP A 111 -22.54 2.63 22.30
N ALA A 112 -23.11 1.48 22.68
CA ALA A 112 -22.37 0.22 22.73
C ALA A 112 -21.83 -0.19 21.37
N VAL A 113 -22.61 -0.03 20.29
CA VAL A 113 -22.16 -0.28 18.92
C VAL A 113 -21.04 0.68 18.51
N GLN A 114 -21.18 1.98 18.82
CA GLN A 114 -20.12 2.97 18.54
C GLN A 114 -18.80 2.61 19.23
N MET A 115 -18.87 2.20 20.50
CA MET A 115 -17.68 1.85 21.30
C MET A 115 -16.98 0.58 20.83
N VAL A 116 -17.68 -0.34 20.18
CA VAL A 116 -17.11 -1.57 19.60
C VAL A 116 -16.60 -1.33 18.18
N TRP A 117 -17.15 -0.35 17.45
CA TRP A 117 -16.90 -0.15 16.03
C TRP A 117 -15.39 0.01 15.70
N ILE A 118 -14.73 1.01 16.27
CA ILE A 118 -13.32 1.27 16.00
C ILE A 118 -12.41 0.17 16.57
N PRO A 119 -12.55 -0.31 17.80
CA PRO A 119 -11.77 -1.45 18.29
C PRO A 119 -11.87 -2.70 17.43
N PHE A 120 -13.04 -3.01 16.92
CA PHE A 120 -13.24 -4.18 16.08
C PHE A 120 -12.71 -3.95 14.65
N TRP A 121 -13.15 -2.88 13.98
CA TRP A 121 -12.82 -2.68 12.58
C TRP A 121 -11.40 -2.15 12.36
N ALA A 122 -10.99 -1.09 13.06
CA ALA A 122 -9.65 -0.53 12.86
C ALA A 122 -8.57 -1.38 13.56
N ALA A 123 -8.69 -1.59 14.87
CA ALA A 123 -7.65 -2.29 15.61
C ALA A 123 -7.64 -3.81 15.38
N GLY A 124 -8.79 -4.42 15.06
CA GLY A 124 -8.93 -5.84 14.79
C GLY A 124 -8.85 -6.18 13.31
N VAL A 125 -9.82 -5.70 12.51
CA VAL A 125 -9.95 -6.13 11.11
C VAL A 125 -8.85 -5.52 10.24
N VAL A 126 -8.63 -4.20 10.29
CA VAL A 126 -7.62 -3.55 9.44
C VAL A 126 -6.22 -4.03 9.83
N ASN A 127 -5.86 -3.92 11.12
CA ASN A 127 -4.53 -4.32 11.57
C ASN A 127 -4.32 -5.84 11.55
N GLY A 128 -5.37 -6.64 11.67
CA GLY A 128 -5.30 -8.11 11.61
C GLY A 128 -5.46 -8.64 10.20
N ILE A 129 -6.68 -8.60 9.66
CA ILE A 129 -6.98 -9.18 8.35
C ILE A 129 -6.28 -8.40 7.24
N GLY A 130 -6.16 -7.07 7.35
CA GLY A 130 -5.48 -6.21 6.39
C GLY A 130 -3.99 -6.52 6.20
N HIS A 131 -3.34 -7.21 7.15
CA HIS A 131 -1.97 -7.76 7.01
C HIS A 131 -1.94 -9.27 6.81
N TYR A 132 -3.06 -9.90 6.44
CA TYR A 132 -3.13 -11.34 6.30
C TYR A 132 -3.83 -11.78 5.03
N TRP A 133 -4.94 -11.13 4.66
CA TRP A 133 -5.77 -11.54 3.55
C TRP A 133 -6.41 -10.34 2.84
N GLY A 134 -6.28 -10.32 1.51
CA GLY A 134 -6.81 -9.28 0.64
C GLY A 134 -6.10 -9.26 -0.71
N TYR A 135 -6.35 -8.21 -1.49
CA TYR A 135 -5.65 -7.99 -2.75
C TYR A 135 -4.55 -6.92 -2.60
N ARG A 136 -3.57 -6.92 -3.49
CA ARG A 136 -2.47 -5.95 -3.48
C ARG A 136 -2.40 -5.21 -4.82
N ASN A 137 -2.25 -3.91 -4.74
CA ASN A 137 -1.92 -3.07 -5.90
C ASN A 137 -0.42 -2.86 -6.04
N PHE A 138 0.29 -2.92 -4.91
CA PHE A 138 1.70 -2.61 -4.80
C PHE A 138 2.42 -3.71 -4.05
N GLU A 139 3.71 -3.84 -4.36
CA GLU A 139 4.58 -4.73 -3.64
C GLU A 139 5.34 -3.93 -2.59
N ASN A 140 4.95 -4.11 -1.34
CA ASN A 140 5.63 -3.58 -0.17
C ASN A 140 6.47 -4.68 0.48
N GLU A 141 7.40 -4.31 1.33
CA GLU A 141 8.14 -5.27 2.17
C GLU A 141 7.26 -5.91 3.23
N ASP A 142 6.18 -5.22 3.63
CA ASP A 142 5.18 -5.71 4.57
C ASP A 142 4.08 -6.55 3.90
N ALA A 143 3.24 -7.23 4.69
CA ALA A 143 2.13 -8.06 4.21
C ALA A 143 0.81 -7.29 4.05
N ALA A 144 0.82 -5.95 4.08
CA ALA A 144 -0.38 -5.14 3.95
C ALA A 144 -1.15 -5.43 2.65
N THR A 145 -2.44 -5.66 2.76
CA THR A 145 -3.35 -5.97 1.66
C THR A 145 -4.56 -5.02 1.68
N ASN A 146 -5.17 -4.77 0.53
CA ASN A 146 -6.46 -4.10 0.47
C ASN A 146 -7.56 -5.12 0.77
N LEU A 147 -8.40 -4.84 1.76
CA LEU A 147 -9.50 -5.73 2.17
C LEU A 147 -10.58 -5.82 1.11
N VAL A 148 -11.10 -4.66 0.73
CA VAL A 148 -12.14 -4.47 -0.30
C VAL A 148 -11.87 -3.16 -1.05
N PRO A 149 -12.37 -3.01 -2.29
CA PRO A 149 -12.12 -1.79 -3.06
C PRO A 149 -12.97 -0.58 -2.62
N TRP A 150 -13.78 -0.74 -1.58
CA TRP A 150 -14.68 0.31 -1.08
C TRP A 150 -14.29 0.73 0.33
N GLY A 151 -13.51 1.79 0.44
CA GLY A 151 -13.08 2.39 1.69
C GLY A 151 -14.18 3.25 2.32
N ILE A 152 -15.21 2.64 2.89
CA ILE A 152 -16.41 3.31 3.44
C ILE A 152 -16.50 3.15 4.95
N LEU A 153 -16.28 1.95 5.48
CA LEU A 153 -16.57 1.60 6.88
C LEU A 153 -15.57 2.22 7.86
N ILE A 154 -14.31 2.39 7.40
CA ILE A 154 -13.19 2.87 8.25
C ILE A 154 -12.44 4.03 7.57
N GLY A 155 -13.18 4.85 6.82
CA GLY A 155 -12.61 6.08 6.26
C GLY A 155 -11.58 5.91 5.15
N GLY A 156 -11.50 4.74 4.51
CA GLY A 156 -10.55 4.42 3.45
C GLY A 156 -9.47 3.42 3.87
N GLU A 157 -9.32 3.13 5.17
CA GLU A 157 -8.30 2.19 5.68
C GLU A 157 -8.49 0.74 5.19
N GLU A 158 -9.63 0.40 4.59
CA GLU A 158 -9.82 -0.85 3.86
C GLU A 158 -8.85 -1.00 2.68
N LEU A 159 -8.33 0.12 2.17
CA LEU A 159 -7.33 0.19 1.09
C LEU A 159 -5.90 0.18 1.68
N HIS A 160 -5.63 -0.78 2.55
CA HIS A 160 -4.49 -0.79 3.45
C HIS A 160 -3.13 -1.01 2.77
N ASN A 161 -3.08 -1.81 1.69
CA ASN A 161 -1.87 -1.93 0.87
C ASN A 161 -1.50 -0.59 0.19
N ASN A 162 -2.50 0.14 -0.31
CA ASN A 162 -2.27 1.47 -0.89
C ASN A 162 -1.77 2.45 0.17
N HIS A 163 -2.38 2.41 1.37
CA HIS A 163 -1.97 3.24 2.51
C HIS A 163 -0.54 2.95 2.96
N HIS A 164 -0.17 1.68 3.13
CA HIS A 164 1.20 1.28 3.49
C HIS A 164 2.24 1.68 2.44
N THR A 165 1.88 1.59 1.17
CA THR A 165 2.77 2.03 0.08
C THR A 165 2.99 3.54 0.08
N PHE A 166 1.94 4.32 0.30
CA PHE A 166 1.96 5.78 0.25
C PHE A 166 1.43 6.40 1.54
N GLY A 167 2.03 6.08 2.69
CA GLY A 167 1.58 6.50 4.01
C GLY A 167 1.47 8.01 4.24
N THR A 168 1.99 8.84 3.34
CA THR A 168 1.84 10.30 3.36
C THR A 168 0.78 10.83 2.40
N SER A 169 0.13 9.97 1.63
CA SER A 169 -0.92 10.34 0.70
C SER A 169 -2.23 10.65 1.44
N ALA A 170 -2.88 11.74 1.04
CA ALA A 170 -4.21 12.09 1.52
C ALA A 170 -5.32 11.27 0.85
N LYS A 171 -4.99 10.56 -0.23
CA LYS A 171 -5.89 9.71 -1.00
C LYS A 171 -5.41 8.27 -0.88
N LEU A 172 -6.24 7.37 -0.36
CA LEU A 172 -5.93 5.96 -0.22
C LEU A 172 -6.34 5.14 -1.45
N SER A 173 -7.39 5.54 -2.18
CA SER A 173 -7.73 4.91 -3.45
C SER A 173 -6.70 5.23 -4.54
N TYR A 174 -6.28 4.21 -5.29
CA TYR A 174 -5.31 4.35 -6.39
C TYR A 174 -5.89 3.92 -7.74
N LYS A 175 -6.60 2.81 -7.80
CA LYS A 175 -7.24 2.31 -9.01
C LYS A 175 -8.57 3.01 -9.25
N TRP A 176 -9.01 3.08 -10.52
CA TRP A 176 -10.24 3.75 -10.92
C TRP A 176 -11.52 3.16 -10.31
N TYR A 177 -11.49 1.88 -9.91
CA TYR A 177 -12.62 1.17 -9.30
C TYR A 177 -12.61 1.24 -7.77
N GLU A 178 -11.60 1.82 -7.16
CA GLU A 178 -11.49 1.98 -5.72
C GLU A 178 -12.19 3.26 -5.28
N PHE A 179 -12.98 3.17 -4.24
CA PHE A 179 -13.65 4.29 -3.60
C PHE A 179 -13.06 4.55 -2.22
N ASP A 180 -12.85 5.81 -1.89
CA ASP A 180 -12.26 6.29 -0.64
C ASP A 180 -13.13 7.43 -0.08
N ILE A 181 -13.91 7.13 0.95
CA ILE A 181 -14.82 8.11 1.58
C ILE A 181 -14.02 9.21 2.29
N GLY A 182 -12.86 8.89 2.88
CA GLY A 182 -11.98 9.87 3.52
C GLY A 182 -11.50 10.90 2.51
N TRP A 183 -11.05 10.45 1.33
CA TRP A 183 -10.68 11.33 0.24
C TRP A 183 -11.84 12.18 -0.26
N MET A 184 -13.04 11.61 -0.36
CA MET A 184 -14.24 12.37 -0.74
C MET A 184 -14.48 13.53 0.22
N TYR A 185 -14.43 13.31 1.53
CA TYR A 185 -14.59 14.39 2.53
C TYR A 185 -13.47 15.42 2.47
N ILE A 186 -12.21 14.99 2.28
CA ILE A 186 -11.06 15.91 2.13
C ILE A 186 -11.30 16.82 0.92
N ARG A 187 -11.76 16.29 -0.22
CA ARG A 187 -12.06 17.08 -1.41
C ARG A 187 -13.22 18.05 -1.20
N MET A 188 -14.26 17.64 -0.49
CA MET A 188 -15.36 18.55 -0.14
C MET A 188 -14.86 19.71 0.73
N LEU A 189 -14.04 19.42 1.74
CA LEU A 189 -13.43 20.46 2.59
C LEU A 189 -12.49 21.38 1.83
N GLU A 190 -11.77 20.85 0.84
CA GLU A 190 -10.88 21.63 -0.01
C GLU A 190 -11.67 22.60 -0.93
N ILE A 191 -12.77 22.12 -1.51
CA ILE A 191 -13.66 22.95 -2.36
C ILE A 191 -14.20 24.16 -1.59
N VAL A 192 -14.57 23.96 -0.33
CA VAL A 192 -15.06 25.06 0.53
C VAL A 192 -13.93 25.84 1.23
N GLY A 193 -12.67 25.59 0.91
CA GLY A 193 -11.52 26.31 1.44
C GLY A 193 -11.14 25.98 2.88
N LEU A 194 -11.68 24.92 3.46
CA LEU A 194 -11.42 24.48 4.84
C LEU A 194 -10.26 23.50 4.98
N ALA A 195 -9.80 22.91 3.87
CA ALA A 195 -8.64 22.03 3.82
C ALA A 195 -7.74 22.36 2.63
N LYS A 196 -6.48 21.91 2.70
CA LYS A 196 -5.52 21.95 1.60
C LYS A 196 -4.82 20.61 1.52
N VAL A 197 -4.93 19.95 0.39
CA VAL A 197 -4.22 18.70 0.12
C VAL A 197 -2.73 18.99 -0.04
N ARG A 198 -1.90 18.29 0.72
CA ARG A 198 -0.44 18.44 0.69
C ARG A 198 0.22 17.45 -0.26
N ARG A 199 -0.21 16.19 -0.21
CA ARG A 199 0.37 15.09 -1.00
C ARG A 199 -0.71 14.11 -1.43
N VAL A 200 -0.55 13.58 -2.62
CA VAL A 200 -1.31 12.45 -3.17
C VAL A 200 -0.29 11.49 -3.75
N ALA A 201 -0.59 10.20 -3.71
CA ALA A 201 0.25 9.18 -4.32
C ALA A 201 0.52 9.52 -5.81
N PRO A 202 1.78 9.47 -6.26
CA PRO A 202 2.11 9.74 -7.65
C PRO A 202 1.51 8.66 -8.54
N HIS A 203 0.86 9.08 -9.63
CA HIS A 203 0.46 8.15 -10.69
C HIS A 203 1.62 7.94 -11.65
N LEU A 204 1.90 6.69 -11.97
CA LEU A 204 2.88 6.34 -12.98
C LEU A 204 2.38 6.82 -14.36
N ALA A 205 2.92 7.92 -14.86
CA ALA A 205 2.71 8.37 -16.24
C ALA A 205 3.69 7.59 -17.13
N LEU A 206 3.19 6.54 -17.77
CA LEU A 206 3.93 5.79 -18.76
C LEU A 206 3.71 6.51 -20.11
N GLY A 207 4.56 7.50 -20.43
CA GLY A 207 4.51 8.25 -21.66
C GLY A 207 5.01 7.41 -22.84
N GLU A 208 4.34 7.52 -23.99
CA GLU A 208 4.87 7.00 -25.25
C GLU A 208 5.99 7.92 -25.75
N GLY A 209 7.21 7.38 -25.88
CA GLY A 209 8.21 7.91 -26.79
C GLY A 209 8.96 9.20 -26.42
N GLN A 210 8.96 9.66 -25.16
CA GLN A 210 9.91 10.70 -24.76
C GLN A 210 11.29 10.10 -24.44
N PRO A 211 12.40 10.69 -24.89
CA PRO A 211 13.73 10.27 -24.49
C PRO A 211 13.82 10.35 -22.97
N ALA A 212 14.36 9.28 -22.37
CA ALA A 212 14.50 9.18 -20.94
C ALA A 212 15.28 10.38 -20.38
N ALA A 213 14.62 11.20 -19.59
CA ALA A 213 15.31 12.12 -18.71
C ALA A 213 16.23 11.30 -17.80
N PRO A 214 17.38 11.84 -17.36
CA PRO A 214 18.26 11.11 -16.46
C PRO A 214 17.43 10.57 -15.26
N LEU A 215 17.61 9.28 -14.97
CA LEU A 215 16.84 8.57 -13.93
C LEU A 215 17.08 9.24 -12.59
N ALA A 216 16.14 10.05 -12.16
CA ALA A 216 16.13 10.60 -10.83
C ALA A 216 15.76 9.48 -9.83
N ALA A 217 16.31 9.54 -8.62
CA ALA A 217 16.01 8.58 -7.56
C ALA A 217 14.50 8.41 -7.28
N ASP A 218 13.71 9.49 -7.44
CA ASP A 218 12.27 9.46 -7.27
C ASP A 218 11.56 8.68 -8.39
N THR A 219 12.11 8.71 -9.61
CA THR A 219 11.63 7.89 -10.75
C THR A 219 11.88 6.42 -10.49
N LEU A 220 13.08 6.07 -10.01
CA LEU A 220 13.42 4.70 -9.66
C LEU A 220 12.53 4.16 -8.54
N GLN A 221 12.35 4.91 -7.47
CA GLN A 221 11.45 4.53 -6.39
C GLN A 221 10.01 4.34 -6.89
N THR A 222 9.55 5.18 -7.81
CA THR A 222 8.23 5.05 -8.42
C THR A 222 8.11 3.78 -9.25
N ILE A 223 9.14 3.41 -10.02
CA ILE A 223 9.18 2.16 -10.81
C ILE A 223 9.14 0.95 -9.90
N ILE A 224 9.95 0.91 -8.85
CA ILE A 224 10.01 -0.19 -7.89
C ILE A 224 8.65 -0.34 -7.20
N THR A 225 8.09 0.74 -6.68
CA THR A 225 6.80 0.73 -5.98
C THR A 225 5.65 0.27 -6.88
N ASN A 226 5.69 0.63 -8.17
CA ASN A 226 4.65 0.28 -9.15
C ASN A 226 5.00 -0.95 -10.01
N ARG A 227 5.87 -1.83 -9.56
CA ARG A 227 6.43 -2.95 -10.35
C ARG A 227 5.38 -3.79 -11.08
N TYR A 228 4.21 -4.04 -10.47
CA TYR A 228 3.14 -4.78 -11.15
C TYR A 228 2.54 -4.03 -12.34
N ALA A 229 2.36 -2.70 -12.21
CA ALA A 229 1.86 -1.88 -13.30
C ALA A 229 2.89 -1.78 -14.44
N VAL A 230 4.16 -1.62 -14.09
CA VAL A 230 5.29 -1.62 -15.04
C VAL A 230 5.37 -2.98 -15.74
N ALA A 231 5.34 -4.09 -15.02
CA ALA A 231 5.36 -5.43 -15.60
C ALA A 231 4.14 -5.71 -16.48
N ALA A 232 2.96 -5.28 -16.07
CA ALA A 232 1.74 -5.43 -16.86
C ALA A 232 1.76 -4.61 -18.15
N GLN A 233 2.34 -3.41 -18.14
CA GLN A 233 2.51 -2.61 -19.34
C GLN A 233 3.57 -3.19 -20.26
N TYR A 234 4.72 -3.59 -19.71
CA TYR A 234 5.73 -4.31 -20.44
C TYR A 234 5.13 -5.56 -21.14
N ALA A 235 4.36 -6.38 -20.41
CA ALA A 235 3.71 -7.54 -20.99
C ALA A 235 2.69 -7.19 -22.10
N ARG A 236 2.03 -6.03 -22.04
CA ARG A 236 1.13 -5.54 -23.10
C ARG A 236 1.91 -5.11 -24.34
N GLN A 237 3.00 -4.37 -24.17
CA GLN A 237 3.87 -3.98 -25.29
C GLN A 237 4.50 -5.20 -25.97
N LEU A 238 5.01 -6.16 -25.18
CA LEU A 238 5.48 -7.42 -25.70
C LEU A 238 4.43 -8.16 -26.54
N LYS A 239 3.16 -8.13 -26.11
CA LYS A 239 2.09 -8.83 -26.82
C LYS A 239 1.84 -8.27 -28.24
N SER A 240 2.04 -6.95 -28.44
CA SER A 240 1.89 -6.31 -29.75
C SER A 240 3.15 -6.44 -30.62
N ASP A 241 4.30 -6.20 -30.02
CA ASP A 241 5.58 -6.09 -30.74
C ASP A 241 6.25 -7.44 -31.00
N ASP A 242 6.22 -8.35 -30.03
CA ASP A 242 6.79 -9.68 -30.18
C ASP A 242 6.05 -10.55 -31.17
N ALA A 243 4.71 -10.40 -31.23
CA ALA A 243 3.93 -11.20 -32.17
C ALA A 243 4.33 -10.92 -33.62
N SER A 244 4.56 -9.66 -33.96
CA SER A 244 4.98 -9.23 -35.30
C SER A 244 6.44 -9.62 -35.58
N GLU A 245 7.33 -9.49 -34.62
CA GLU A 245 8.75 -9.81 -34.76
C GLU A 245 8.97 -11.34 -34.82
N ILE A 246 8.31 -12.10 -33.95
CA ILE A 246 8.33 -13.57 -33.99
C ILE A 246 7.78 -14.08 -35.33
N GLU A 247 6.67 -13.50 -35.82
CA GLU A 247 6.11 -13.86 -37.12
C GLU A 247 7.06 -13.52 -38.27
N ARG A 248 7.74 -12.38 -38.20
CA ARG A 248 8.78 -11.98 -39.16
C ARG A 248 9.95 -12.98 -39.18
N LEU A 249 10.46 -13.39 -38.01
CA LEU A 249 11.54 -14.36 -37.89
C LEU A 249 11.13 -15.74 -38.40
N LEU A 250 9.92 -16.20 -38.13
CA LEU A 250 9.39 -17.47 -38.64
C LEU A 250 9.24 -17.45 -40.17
N LYS A 251 8.80 -16.33 -40.77
CA LYS A 251 8.66 -16.17 -42.22
C LYS A 251 10.02 -16.06 -42.93
N SER A 252 11.06 -15.55 -42.24
CA SER A 252 12.38 -15.37 -42.82
C SER A 252 13.24 -16.64 -42.93
N ALA A 253 12.74 -17.78 -42.45
CA ALA A 253 13.41 -19.09 -42.39
C ALA A 253 14.84 -19.06 -41.76
N LYS A 254 15.10 -18.04 -40.90
CA LYS A 254 16.40 -17.88 -40.25
C LYS A 254 16.53 -18.67 -38.93
N LEU A 255 15.42 -19.28 -38.48
CA LEU A 255 15.44 -20.10 -37.28
C LEU A 255 15.75 -21.55 -37.61
N PRO A 256 16.65 -22.23 -36.86
CA PRO A 256 16.88 -23.64 -36.99
C PRO A 256 15.59 -24.46 -36.80
N ASP A 257 15.53 -25.61 -37.47
CA ASP A 257 14.36 -26.48 -37.41
C ASP A 257 14.24 -27.13 -36.00
N PHE A 258 13.39 -26.57 -35.18
CA PHE A 258 13.12 -27.12 -33.86
C PHE A 258 12.02 -28.20 -33.96
N HIS A 259 12.43 -29.41 -34.32
CA HIS A 259 11.52 -30.55 -34.50
C HIS A 259 10.53 -30.72 -33.33
N GLY A 260 9.23 -30.65 -33.62
CA GLY A 260 8.16 -31.04 -32.71
C GLY A 260 7.69 -30.03 -31.68
N ILE A 261 8.15 -28.77 -31.68
CA ILE A 261 7.76 -27.75 -30.72
C ILE A 261 6.76 -26.77 -31.36
N HIS A 262 5.62 -26.49 -30.69
CA HIS A 262 4.77 -25.34 -31.00
C HIS A 262 5.52 -24.04 -30.69
N LEU A 263 6.49 -23.72 -31.54
CA LEU A 263 7.51 -22.71 -31.39
C LEU A 263 6.95 -21.32 -31.00
N PRO A 264 5.92 -20.78 -31.67
CA PRO A 264 5.44 -19.42 -31.36
C PRO A 264 4.91 -19.29 -29.94
N ARG A 265 4.30 -20.36 -29.38
CA ARG A 265 3.76 -20.32 -28.03
C ARG A 265 4.86 -20.44 -26.97
N LYS A 266 5.83 -21.33 -27.18
CA LYS A 266 6.98 -21.49 -26.29
C LYS A 266 7.90 -20.25 -26.29
N MET A 267 8.17 -19.66 -27.43
CA MET A 267 8.94 -18.40 -27.53
C MET A 267 8.31 -17.28 -26.70
N LYS A 268 6.99 -17.13 -26.75
CA LYS A 268 6.28 -16.15 -25.91
C LYS A 268 6.35 -16.46 -24.43
N ILE A 269 6.46 -17.73 -24.05
CA ILE A 269 6.65 -18.14 -22.66
C ILE A 269 8.07 -17.79 -22.20
N TRP A 270 9.09 -18.16 -22.97
CA TRP A 270 10.49 -17.89 -22.65
C TRP A 270 10.78 -16.39 -22.47
N LEU A 271 10.27 -15.55 -23.36
CA LEU A 271 10.40 -14.11 -23.26
C LEU A 271 9.73 -13.50 -22.02
N LYS A 272 8.82 -14.24 -21.39
CA LYS A 272 8.10 -13.82 -20.17
C LYS A 272 8.65 -14.44 -18.89
N GLN A 273 9.50 -15.43 -18.98
CA GLN A 273 10.12 -16.10 -17.83
C GLN A 273 11.39 -15.39 -17.40
N ASP A 274 11.73 -15.51 -16.14
CA ASP A 274 13.03 -15.11 -15.64
C ASP A 274 14.08 -16.11 -16.08
N ALA A 275 15.32 -15.65 -16.29
CA ALA A 275 16.41 -16.51 -16.75
C ALA A 275 16.63 -17.73 -15.85
N LYS A 276 16.41 -17.57 -14.54
CA LYS A 276 16.50 -18.65 -13.54
C LYS A 276 15.42 -19.73 -13.69
N ASP A 277 14.24 -19.35 -14.19
CA ASP A 277 13.06 -20.21 -14.31
C ASP A 277 12.98 -20.92 -15.67
N THR A 278 13.88 -20.57 -16.60
CA THR A 278 13.93 -21.18 -17.93
C THR A 278 14.65 -22.53 -17.85
N PRO A 279 14.00 -23.65 -18.22
CA PRO A 279 14.63 -24.96 -18.24
C PRO A 279 15.90 -24.98 -19.09
N GLU A 280 16.90 -25.74 -18.66
CA GLU A 280 18.20 -25.78 -19.34
C GLU A 280 18.13 -26.26 -20.80
N CYS A 281 17.18 -27.17 -21.08
CA CYS A 281 16.90 -27.64 -22.45
C CYS A 281 16.33 -26.53 -23.37
N ASP A 282 15.65 -25.54 -22.79
CA ASP A 282 15.02 -24.44 -23.53
C ASP A 282 15.97 -23.21 -23.67
N ARG A 283 17.03 -23.13 -22.85
CA ARG A 283 17.98 -22.00 -22.86
C ARG A 283 18.72 -21.88 -24.21
N VAL A 284 19.22 -22.98 -24.75
CA VAL A 284 19.91 -22.98 -26.06
C VAL A 284 19.00 -22.43 -27.16
N ALA A 285 17.72 -22.83 -27.13
CA ALA A 285 16.74 -22.34 -28.08
C ALA A 285 16.41 -20.84 -27.89
N LEU A 286 16.32 -20.39 -26.64
CA LEU A 286 16.13 -18.98 -26.29
C LEU A 286 17.33 -18.14 -26.74
N ASP A 287 18.56 -18.56 -26.44
CA ASP A 287 19.80 -17.85 -26.82
C ASP A 287 19.90 -17.75 -28.34
N THR A 288 19.56 -18.84 -29.06
CA THR A 288 19.52 -18.83 -30.52
C THR A 288 18.49 -17.82 -31.03
N LEU A 289 17.29 -17.76 -30.42
CA LEU A 289 16.27 -16.80 -30.79
C LEU A 289 16.72 -15.33 -30.55
N LEU A 290 17.33 -15.08 -29.41
CA LEU A 290 17.84 -13.75 -29.04
C LEU A 290 18.99 -13.30 -29.95
N ALA A 291 19.85 -14.22 -30.37
CA ALA A 291 20.92 -13.93 -31.33
C ALA A 291 20.44 -13.53 -32.74
N HIS A 292 19.19 -13.88 -33.10
CA HIS A 292 18.59 -13.54 -34.39
C HIS A 292 17.76 -12.25 -34.41
N SER A 293 17.57 -11.60 -33.27
CA SER A 293 16.86 -10.34 -33.19
C SER A 293 17.32 -9.46 -32.05
N ASP A 294 18.03 -8.39 -32.41
CA ASP A 294 18.48 -7.35 -31.44
C ASP A 294 17.31 -6.77 -30.66
N LYS A 295 16.14 -6.65 -31.31
CA LYS A 295 14.92 -6.17 -30.63
C LYS A 295 14.48 -7.10 -29.51
N LEU A 296 14.37 -8.41 -29.78
CA LEU A 296 13.98 -9.39 -28.76
C LEU A 296 15.04 -9.51 -27.66
N HIS A 297 16.32 -9.44 -28.04
CA HIS A 297 17.42 -9.45 -27.10
C HIS A 297 17.34 -8.24 -26.13
N THR A 298 17.16 -7.03 -26.68
CA THR A 298 17.03 -5.80 -25.86
C THR A 298 15.84 -5.91 -24.91
N ILE A 299 14.69 -6.32 -25.41
CA ILE A 299 13.47 -6.48 -24.61
C ILE A 299 13.67 -7.50 -23.49
N TYR A 300 14.28 -8.65 -23.79
CA TYR A 300 14.54 -9.69 -22.80
C TYR A 300 15.54 -9.22 -21.73
N THR A 301 16.61 -8.54 -22.14
CA THR A 301 17.61 -7.98 -21.22
C THR A 301 17.00 -6.92 -20.30
N MET A 302 16.22 -5.99 -20.85
CA MET A 302 15.52 -4.98 -20.04
C MET A 302 14.60 -5.62 -19.00
N ARG A 303 13.92 -6.70 -19.34
CA ARG A 303 13.11 -7.45 -18.39
C ARG A 303 13.95 -8.05 -17.26
N GLN A 304 15.07 -8.72 -17.60
CA GLN A 304 15.95 -9.31 -16.60
C GLN A 304 16.50 -8.24 -15.64
N GLU A 305 16.87 -7.07 -16.16
CA GLU A 305 17.33 -5.95 -15.33
C GLU A 305 16.21 -5.40 -14.41
N LEU A 306 14.99 -5.29 -14.91
CA LEU A 306 13.83 -4.93 -14.06
C LEU A 306 13.60 -5.95 -12.95
N THR A 307 13.69 -7.24 -13.23
CA THR A 307 13.57 -8.30 -12.22
C THR A 307 14.68 -8.19 -11.16
N ARG A 308 15.93 -7.95 -11.59
CA ARG A 308 17.06 -7.73 -10.67
C ARG A 308 16.85 -6.51 -9.77
N LEU A 309 16.35 -5.40 -10.32
CA LEU A 309 16.01 -4.21 -9.54
C LEU A 309 14.97 -4.53 -8.48
N TRP A 310 13.95 -5.31 -8.82
CA TRP A 310 12.91 -5.69 -7.89
C TRP A 310 13.38 -6.65 -6.80
N GLU A 311 14.27 -7.58 -7.13
CA GLU A 311 14.91 -8.47 -6.14
C GLU A 311 15.83 -7.70 -5.16
N ARG A 312 16.35 -6.55 -5.58
CA ARG A 312 17.22 -5.67 -4.77
C ARG A 312 16.47 -4.54 -4.06
N SER A 313 15.13 -4.50 -4.12
CA SER A 313 14.32 -3.40 -3.59
C SER A 313 14.43 -3.19 -2.07
N SER A 314 15.01 -4.16 -1.34
CA SER A 314 15.36 -4.01 0.09
C SER A 314 16.65 -3.20 0.34
N ARG A 315 17.38 -2.82 -0.71
CA ARG A 315 18.58 -2.02 -0.58
C ARG A 315 18.30 -0.55 -0.41
N SER A 316 19.27 0.18 0.14
CA SER A 316 19.16 1.63 0.28
C SER A 316 19.03 2.32 -1.09
N ARG A 317 18.39 3.48 -1.10
CA ARG A 317 18.21 4.32 -2.30
C ARG A 317 19.55 4.61 -3.03
N ASP A 318 20.61 4.85 -2.27
CA ASP A 318 21.92 5.21 -2.81
C ASP A 318 22.63 4.01 -3.44
N GLU A 319 22.46 2.81 -2.87
CA GLU A 319 22.96 1.56 -3.46
C GLU A 319 22.26 1.21 -4.77
N LEU A 320 20.94 1.47 -4.87
CA LEU A 320 20.18 1.25 -6.10
C LEU A 320 20.59 2.21 -7.22
N LEU A 321 20.94 3.46 -6.89
CA LEU A 321 21.41 4.45 -7.87
C LEU A 321 22.84 4.15 -8.37
N HIS A 322 23.68 3.53 -7.55
CA HIS A 322 25.03 3.15 -7.96
C HIS A 322 25.03 1.96 -8.93
N ASP A 323 24.02 1.10 -8.86
CA ASP A 323 23.89 -0.12 -9.69
C ASP A 323 23.20 0.14 -11.05
N LEU A 324 22.73 1.37 -11.30
CA LEU A 324 22.12 1.83 -12.56
C LEU A 324 23.10 2.63 -13.41
#